data_816f0f00a4e3b3f748ca4ab9c1a95126
#
_entry.id   816f0f00a4e3b3f748ca4ab9c1a95126
#
_cell.length_a   1.000
_cell.length_b   1.000
_cell.length_c   1.000
_cell.angle_alpha   90.00
_cell.angle_beta   90.00
_cell.angle_gamma   90.00
#
_symmetry.space_group_name_H-M   'P 1'
#
loop_
_entity.id
_entity.type
_entity.pdbx_description
1 polymer ?
#
loop_
_entity_poly.entity_id
_entity_poly.type
_entity_poly.pdbx_seq_one_letter_code
_entity_poly.pdbx_strand_id
1 'polypeptide(L)'
;MNILEKYYLQGKGKLMFGIFVLIVLLVISVVVFTGCFSAGQKNDDENTVTVFNYGDYIDVNVLKTFEKETGIQVKYEEYVTPEDMYTKYKSGVINYDVICTSDYMVEKMMQEGEAQKINTSSMEYYKNIDKKYLEFCKVFDPTNEYSVPYLWGTVGILYNTKIVKEKVDSWSILWNKKYDNQIIMQNSMRDAFMVPLKWKGLSLNTTNPKELLQSQNLLLKQKTIVEAYLVDEARDAMVSEDASLAVIYSGDATVAMEENEDLDYVVPKEGSNVWFDCFLIPKTAEHKEAAEKFIDYMNRQDIAQKNFDYIYYGTPNKAVYDALDEETKEDYTIFPEEAVLNKCEVYKYLGEKTDRYYNRLWKELKSY
;
A
#
# COMPACT_ATOMS: atom_id res chain seq x y z
N MET A 1 -66.98 27.53 -51.87
CA MET A 1 -66.25 27.02 -50.73
C MET A 1 -67.24 26.60 -49.68
N ASN A 2 -67.34 25.28 -49.45
CA ASN A 2 -68.41 24.68 -48.65
C ASN A 2 -68.14 24.91 -47.15
N ILE A 3 -69.22 25.10 -46.35
CA ILE A 3 -69.13 25.39 -44.90
C ILE A 3 -68.24 24.41 -44.17
N LEU A 4 -68.17 23.15 -44.57
CA LEU A 4 -67.34 22.09 -44.05
C LEU A 4 -65.82 22.34 -44.26
N GLU A 5 -65.42 22.94 -45.37
CA GLU A 5 -63.99 23.29 -45.59
C GLU A 5 -63.50 24.40 -44.70
N LYS A 6 -64.40 25.36 -44.35
CA LYS A 6 -64.06 26.46 -43.42
C LYS A 6 -63.82 25.97 -41.99
N TYR A 7 -64.63 25.00 -41.53
CA TYR A 7 -64.45 24.38 -40.19
C TYR A 7 -63.20 23.47 -40.14
N TYR A 8 -62.86 22.76 -41.21
CA TYR A 8 -61.68 21.93 -41.32
C TYR A 8 -60.36 22.72 -41.28
N LEU A 9 -60.32 23.87 -41.97
CA LEU A 9 -59.16 24.77 -41.97
C LEU A 9 -59.01 25.51 -40.58
N GLN A 10 -60.10 25.91 -39.95
CA GLN A 10 -60.03 26.46 -38.57
C GLN A 10 -59.59 25.48 -37.54
N GLY A 11 -59.96 24.18 -37.67
CA GLY A 11 -59.54 23.11 -36.79
C GLY A 11 -58.04 22.83 -36.90
N LYS A 12 -57.49 22.77 -38.14
CA LYS A 12 -56.06 22.57 -38.36
C LYS A 12 -55.20 23.73 -37.85
N GLY A 13 -55.66 24.99 -37.97
CA GLY A 13 -54.95 26.15 -37.42
C GLY A 13 -54.81 26.09 -35.87
N LYS A 14 -55.89 25.70 -35.18
CA LYS A 14 -55.88 25.54 -33.70
C LYS A 14 -55.00 24.38 -33.27
N LEU A 15 -55.02 23.26 -34.01
CA LEU A 15 -54.20 22.09 -33.70
C LEU A 15 -52.71 22.40 -33.91
N MET A 16 -52.32 23.06 -35.04
CA MET A 16 -50.97 23.51 -35.30
C MET A 16 -50.45 24.50 -34.25
N PHE A 17 -51.30 25.47 -33.85
CA PHE A 17 -50.93 26.42 -32.81
C PHE A 17 -50.74 25.73 -31.44
N GLY A 18 -51.59 24.76 -31.07
CA GLY A 18 -51.46 23.96 -29.85
C GLY A 18 -50.15 23.15 -29.88
N ILE A 19 -49.80 22.53 -31.00
CA ILE A 19 -48.55 21.76 -31.17
C ILE A 19 -47.33 22.70 -31.05
N PHE A 20 -47.39 23.89 -31.67
CA PHE A 20 -46.32 24.88 -31.57
C PHE A 20 -46.08 25.37 -30.16
N VAL A 21 -47.14 25.67 -29.40
CA VAL A 21 -47.05 26.05 -27.99
C VAL A 21 -46.48 24.92 -27.14
N LEU A 22 -46.87 23.67 -27.39
CA LEU A 22 -46.35 22.51 -26.70
C LEU A 22 -44.83 22.30 -26.97
N ILE A 23 -44.38 22.47 -28.20
CA ILE A 23 -42.97 22.41 -28.56
C ILE A 23 -42.15 23.52 -27.92
N VAL A 24 -42.68 24.75 -27.87
CA VAL A 24 -42.04 25.90 -27.21
C VAL A 24 -41.92 25.67 -25.72
N LEU A 25 -42.94 25.13 -25.06
CA LEU A 25 -42.91 24.79 -23.65
C LEU A 25 -41.92 23.64 -23.35
N LEU A 26 -41.81 22.64 -24.28
CA LEU A 26 -40.86 21.55 -24.14
C LEU A 26 -39.40 22.03 -24.32
N VAL A 27 -39.16 22.95 -25.27
CA VAL A 27 -37.83 23.57 -25.48
C VAL A 27 -37.47 24.44 -24.26
N ILE A 28 -38.39 25.21 -23.70
CA ILE A 28 -38.15 26.02 -22.49
C ILE A 28 -37.87 25.12 -21.31
N SER A 29 -38.58 23.99 -21.13
CA SER A 29 -38.31 23.03 -20.04
C SER A 29 -36.95 22.36 -20.17
N VAL A 30 -36.50 22.04 -21.41
CA VAL A 30 -35.16 21.50 -21.64
C VAL A 30 -34.09 22.53 -21.37
N VAL A 31 -34.28 23.80 -21.76
CA VAL A 31 -33.29 24.87 -21.48
C VAL A 31 -33.22 25.19 -19.99
N VAL A 32 -34.35 25.16 -19.25
CA VAL A 32 -34.34 25.34 -17.80
C VAL A 32 -33.70 24.16 -17.09
N PHE A 33 -33.95 22.92 -17.56
CA PHE A 33 -33.34 21.72 -16.97
C PHE A 33 -31.83 21.65 -17.24
N THR A 34 -31.36 22.02 -18.43
CA THR A 34 -29.92 22.07 -18.73
C THR A 34 -29.23 23.27 -18.07
N GLY A 35 -29.91 24.40 -17.91
CA GLY A 35 -29.38 25.57 -17.20
C GLY A 35 -29.21 25.37 -15.70
N CYS A 36 -30.10 24.59 -15.04
CA CYS A 36 -29.96 24.24 -13.63
C CYS A 36 -28.94 23.14 -13.35
N PHE A 37 -28.65 22.27 -14.33
CA PHE A 37 -27.62 21.22 -14.17
C PHE A 37 -26.18 21.75 -14.38
N SER A 38 -25.99 22.88 -15.06
CA SER A 38 -24.64 23.45 -15.27
C SER A 38 -24.21 24.45 -14.20
N ALA A 39 -25.08 24.84 -13.27
CA ALA A 39 -24.75 25.83 -12.22
C ALA A 39 -24.34 25.18 -10.88
N GLY A 40 -24.42 23.84 -10.72
CA GLY A 40 -24.13 23.12 -9.49
C GLY A 40 -22.86 22.26 -9.48
N GLN A 41 -22.11 22.17 -10.58
CA GLN A 41 -21.02 21.20 -10.71
C GLN A 41 -19.62 21.81 -10.79
N LYS A 42 -19.43 23.06 -10.43
CA LYS A 42 -18.13 23.74 -10.53
C LYS A 42 -17.34 23.89 -9.24
N ASN A 43 -17.84 23.41 -8.09
CA ASN A 43 -17.14 23.59 -6.81
C ASN A 43 -16.80 22.31 -6.04
N ASP A 44 -17.18 21.12 -6.47
CA ASP A 44 -16.88 19.88 -5.73
C ASP A 44 -15.49 19.29 -6.04
N ASP A 45 -14.86 19.63 -7.16
CA ASP A 45 -13.57 19.09 -7.54
C ASP A 45 -12.36 19.88 -6.98
N GLU A 46 -12.51 21.18 -6.71
CA GLU A 46 -11.39 22.03 -6.23
C GLU A 46 -10.93 21.73 -4.80
N ASN A 47 -11.76 21.05 -3.97
CA ASN A 47 -11.44 20.78 -2.56
C ASN A 47 -11.51 19.28 -2.25
N THR A 48 -10.83 18.50 -3.06
CA THR A 48 -10.79 17.04 -2.95
C THR A 48 -9.35 16.55 -2.99
N VAL A 49 -9.06 15.43 -2.32
CA VAL A 49 -7.82 14.67 -2.45
C VAL A 49 -8.15 13.21 -2.75
N THR A 50 -7.59 12.67 -3.82
CA THR A 50 -7.75 11.26 -4.19
C THR A 50 -6.54 10.46 -3.71
N VAL A 51 -6.77 9.57 -2.74
CA VAL A 51 -5.75 8.77 -2.08
C VAL A 51 -5.84 7.32 -2.53
N PHE A 52 -4.70 6.72 -2.87
CA PHE A 52 -4.58 5.33 -3.25
C PHE A 52 -3.60 4.61 -2.30
N ASN A 53 -4.10 3.67 -1.53
CA ASN A 53 -3.37 3.02 -0.44
C ASN A 53 -3.56 1.50 -0.48
N TYR A 54 -2.82 0.78 0.32
CA TYR A 54 -3.08 -0.64 0.59
C TYR A 54 -4.44 -0.83 1.28
N GLY A 55 -5.03 -2.02 1.18
CA GLY A 55 -6.20 -2.40 1.95
C GLY A 55 -5.88 -2.48 3.45
N ASP A 56 -6.86 -2.11 4.28
CA ASP A 56 -6.75 -2.11 5.76
C ASP A 56 -5.51 -1.37 6.33
N TYR A 57 -5.04 -0.33 5.65
CA TYR A 57 -3.77 0.33 5.93
C TYR A 57 -3.92 1.78 6.40
N ILE A 58 -5.09 2.13 6.94
CA ILE A 58 -5.40 3.41 7.59
C ILE A 58 -6.66 3.27 8.45
N ASP A 59 -6.69 3.89 9.64
CA ASP A 59 -7.95 4.04 10.36
C ASP A 59 -8.88 4.99 9.60
N VAL A 60 -9.97 4.48 9.05
CA VAL A 60 -10.95 5.26 8.26
C VAL A 60 -11.56 6.43 9.03
N ASN A 61 -11.50 6.44 10.37
CA ASN A 61 -11.96 7.58 11.17
C ASN A 61 -10.99 8.76 11.07
N VAL A 62 -9.73 8.51 10.75
CA VAL A 62 -8.72 9.54 10.45
C VAL A 62 -9.13 10.33 9.21
N LEU A 63 -9.63 9.66 8.16
CA LEU A 63 -10.10 10.30 6.93
C LEU A 63 -11.25 11.24 7.22
N LYS A 64 -12.27 10.79 7.98
CA LYS A 64 -13.42 11.60 8.39
C LYS A 64 -13.00 12.81 9.25
N THR A 65 -12.00 12.62 10.09
CA THR A 65 -11.47 13.70 10.94
C THR A 65 -10.75 14.74 10.08
N PHE A 66 -9.94 14.29 9.11
CA PHE A 66 -9.29 15.16 8.13
C PHE A 66 -10.31 16.00 7.36
N GLU A 67 -11.36 15.38 6.79
CA GLU A 67 -12.42 16.09 6.06
C GLU A 67 -13.10 17.14 6.93
N LYS A 68 -13.43 16.79 8.17
CA LYS A 68 -14.09 17.69 9.12
C LYS A 68 -13.21 18.90 9.49
N GLU A 69 -11.92 18.68 9.70
CA GLU A 69 -11.00 19.73 10.17
C GLU A 69 -10.51 20.62 9.03
N THR A 70 -10.37 20.07 7.84
CA THR A 70 -9.78 20.79 6.69
C THR A 70 -10.80 21.27 5.68
N GLY A 71 -11.97 20.64 5.65
CA GLY A 71 -12.98 20.83 4.61
C GLY A 71 -12.63 20.14 3.26
N ILE A 72 -11.48 19.45 3.17
CA ILE A 72 -11.06 18.72 1.97
C ILE A 72 -11.70 17.33 2.00
N GLN A 73 -12.43 16.97 0.94
CA GLN A 73 -13.04 15.65 0.79
C GLN A 73 -12.00 14.61 0.38
N VAL A 74 -12.06 13.41 0.94
CA VAL A 74 -11.14 12.32 0.62
C VAL A 74 -11.85 11.28 -0.25
N LYS A 75 -11.35 11.09 -1.47
CA LYS A 75 -11.68 9.93 -2.31
C LYS A 75 -10.62 8.86 -2.04
N TYR A 76 -11.00 7.79 -1.36
CA TYR A 76 -10.06 6.76 -0.93
C TYR A 76 -10.28 5.48 -1.74
N GLU A 77 -9.20 4.96 -2.31
CA GLU A 77 -9.18 3.69 -3.03
C GLU A 77 -8.08 2.79 -2.52
N GLU A 78 -8.28 1.48 -2.65
CA GLU A 78 -7.40 0.46 -2.15
C GLU A 78 -6.82 -0.41 -3.28
N TYR A 79 -5.66 -0.99 -3.01
CA TYR A 79 -4.99 -1.95 -3.88
C TYR A 79 -4.32 -3.06 -3.05
N VAL A 80 -3.95 -4.17 -3.70
CA VAL A 80 -3.37 -5.34 -3.03
C VAL A 80 -1.84 -5.37 -3.16
N THR A 81 -1.30 -5.10 -4.37
CA THR A 81 0.14 -5.15 -4.60
C THR A 81 0.66 -3.86 -5.25
N PRO A 82 1.91 -3.45 -4.98
CA PRO A 82 2.52 -2.29 -5.63
C PRO A 82 2.51 -2.37 -7.16
N GLU A 83 2.60 -3.57 -7.74
CA GLU A 83 2.55 -3.81 -9.17
C GLU A 83 1.14 -3.56 -9.75
N ASP A 84 0.09 -3.98 -9.03
CA ASP A 84 -1.30 -3.71 -9.39
C ASP A 84 -1.60 -2.21 -9.28
N MET A 85 -1.16 -1.57 -8.19
CA MET A 85 -1.23 -0.11 -8.01
C MET A 85 -0.60 0.61 -9.20
N TYR A 86 0.65 0.26 -9.54
CA TYR A 86 1.37 0.92 -10.63
C TYR A 86 0.68 0.71 -11.97
N THR A 87 0.16 -0.49 -12.24
CA THR A 87 -0.61 -0.80 -13.45
C THR A 87 -1.88 0.03 -13.54
N LYS A 88 -2.62 0.14 -12.44
CA LYS A 88 -3.85 0.94 -12.36
C LYS A 88 -3.55 2.43 -12.50
N TYR A 89 -2.53 2.94 -11.81
CA TYR A 89 -2.04 4.31 -11.97
C TYR A 89 -1.67 4.63 -13.44
N LYS A 90 -0.88 3.78 -14.09
CA LYS A 90 -0.45 3.97 -15.48
C LYS A 90 -1.60 3.85 -16.49
N SER A 91 -2.74 3.28 -16.14
CA SER A 91 -3.92 3.25 -17.01
C SER A 91 -4.51 4.64 -17.23
N GLY A 92 -4.26 5.60 -16.34
CA GLY A 92 -4.75 6.98 -16.42
C GLY A 92 -6.27 7.12 -16.31
N VAL A 93 -6.97 6.09 -15.82
CA VAL A 93 -8.45 6.13 -15.64
C VAL A 93 -8.82 7.04 -14.46
N ILE A 94 -7.98 7.06 -13.44
CA ILE A 94 -8.15 7.89 -12.23
C ILE A 94 -6.87 8.68 -12.02
N ASN A 95 -7.02 9.98 -11.76
CA ASN A 95 -5.92 10.83 -11.31
C ASN A 95 -5.84 10.78 -9.79
N TYR A 96 -4.81 10.12 -9.29
CA TYR A 96 -4.52 10.08 -7.86
C TYR A 96 -3.69 11.29 -7.46
N ASP A 97 -3.95 11.83 -6.27
CA ASP A 97 -3.19 12.94 -5.69
C ASP A 97 -2.15 12.47 -4.68
N VAL A 98 -2.46 11.39 -3.97
CA VAL A 98 -1.55 10.73 -3.03
C VAL A 98 -1.54 9.23 -3.30
N ILE A 99 -0.37 8.64 -3.35
CA ILE A 99 -0.18 7.18 -3.37
C ILE A 99 0.69 6.82 -2.16
N CYS A 100 0.23 5.87 -1.34
CA CYS A 100 1.06 5.19 -0.36
C CYS A 100 1.62 3.93 -1.01
N THR A 101 2.94 3.72 -1.01
CA THR A 101 3.53 2.53 -1.62
C THR A 101 4.92 2.24 -1.07
N SER A 102 5.45 1.04 -1.38
CA SER A 102 6.73 0.56 -0.88
C SER A 102 7.94 1.29 -1.46
N ASP A 103 9.04 1.20 -0.74
CA ASP A 103 10.36 1.78 -1.02
C ASP A 103 10.82 1.60 -2.48
N TYR A 104 10.88 0.35 -2.99
CA TYR A 104 11.31 0.09 -4.37
C TYR A 104 10.36 0.66 -5.43
N MET A 105 9.08 0.78 -5.10
CA MET A 105 8.10 1.37 -6.02
C MET A 105 8.19 2.89 -6.02
N VAL A 106 8.46 3.51 -4.87
CA VAL A 106 8.83 4.94 -4.79
C VAL A 106 10.03 5.21 -5.69
N GLU A 107 11.11 4.42 -5.55
CA GLU A 107 12.33 4.58 -6.38
C GLU A 107 12.01 4.43 -7.87
N LYS A 108 11.22 3.42 -8.24
CA LYS A 108 10.78 3.21 -9.62
C LYS A 108 10.02 4.42 -10.16
N MET A 109 9.01 4.90 -9.43
CA MET A 109 8.21 6.06 -9.86
C MET A 109 9.06 7.32 -10.00
N MET A 110 10.03 7.53 -9.11
CA MET A 110 10.99 8.62 -9.23
C MET A 110 11.87 8.50 -10.48
N GLN A 111 12.46 7.33 -10.71
CA GLN A 111 13.35 7.08 -11.85
C GLN A 111 12.62 7.20 -13.20
N GLU A 112 11.36 6.83 -13.26
CA GLU A 112 10.51 6.96 -14.45
C GLU A 112 9.90 8.37 -14.61
N GLY A 113 10.15 9.28 -13.65
CA GLY A 113 9.62 10.66 -13.67
C GLY A 113 8.12 10.72 -13.42
N GLU A 114 7.59 9.76 -12.68
CA GLU A 114 6.17 9.62 -12.33
C GLU A 114 5.84 10.15 -10.92
N ALA A 115 6.82 10.67 -10.19
CA ALA A 115 6.64 11.30 -8.88
C ALA A 115 6.97 12.81 -8.94
N GLN A 116 6.25 13.61 -8.18
CA GLN A 116 6.51 15.04 -7.97
C GLN A 116 7.31 15.25 -6.69
N LYS A 117 8.11 16.34 -6.64
CA LYS A 117 8.71 16.79 -5.39
C LYS A 117 7.65 17.29 -4.42
N ILE A 118 7.81 16.95 -3.17
CA ILE A 118 6.97 17.37 -2.03
C ILE A 118 7.65 18.56 -1.34
N ASN A 119 6.89 19.58 -1.01
CA ASN A 119 7.42 20.73 -0.27
C ASN A 119 7.40 20.47 1.25
N THR A 120 8.28 19.58 1.71
CA THR A 120 8.37 19.21 3.13
C THR A 120 8.72 20.39 4.05
N SER A 121 9.31 21.45 3.51
CA SER A 121 9.64 22.65 4.30
C SER A 121 8.43 23.48 4.73
N SER A 122 7.28 23.32 4.04
CA SER A 122 6.01 23.97 4.39
C SER A 122 5.14 23.11 5.32
N MET A 123 5.53 21.88 5.58
CA MET A 123 4.80 20.94 6.44
C MET A 123 5.08 21.18 7.91
N GLU A 124 4.03 21.32 8.71
CA GLU A 124 4.15 21.57 10.16
C GLU A 124 4.60 20.31 10.92
N TYR A 125 4.10 19.15 10.52
CA TYR A 125 4.27 17.90 11.24
C TYR A 125 5.36 16.98 10.64
N TYR A 126 5.96 17.31 9.50
CA TYR A 126 7.09 16.57 8.94
C TYR A 126 8.27 16.45 9.92
N LYS A 127 8.48 17.46 10.78
CA LYS A 127 9.47 17.45 11.86
C LYS A 127 9.30 16.34 12.89
N ASN A 128 8.11 15.72 12.95
CA ASN A 128 7.82 14.58 13.84
C ASN A 128 8.46 13.28 13.35
N ILE A 129 8.87 13.22 12.08
CA ILE A 129 9.57 12.05 11.55
C ILE A 129 10.98 11.99 12.11
N ASP A 130 11.36 10.85 12.68
CA ASP A 130 12.71 10.65 13.22
C ASP A 130 13.74 10.64 12.08
N LYS A 131 14.82 11.36 12.29
CA LYS A 131 15.94 11.46 11.32
C LYS A 131 16.55 10.10 10.99
N LYS A 132 16.54 9.16 11.93
CA LYS A 132 16.99 7.78 11.72
C LYS A 132 16.26 7.14 10.54
N TYR A 133 14.94 7.29 10.45
CA TYR A 133 14.15 6.68 9.38
C TYR A 133 14.31 7.45 8.06
N LEU A 134 14.49 8.77 8.11
CA LEU A 134 14.84 9.54 6.91
C LEU A 134 16.21 9.12 6.33
N GLU A 135 17.18 8.71 7.16
CA GLU A 135 18.46 8.15 6.67
C GLU A 135 18.25 6.79 5.97
N PHE A 136 17.38 5.92 6.49
CA PHE A 136 17.01 4.68 5.79
C PHE A 136 16.34 4.97 4.45
N CYS A 137 15.42 5.93 4.40
CA CYS A 137 14.72 6.29 3.15
C CYS A 137 15.65 6.82 2.06
N LYS A 138 16.84 7.35 2.40
CA LYS A 138 17.83 7.78 1.39
C LYS A 138 18.33 6.66 0.48
N VAL A 139 18.08 5.40 0.82
CA VAL A 139 18.40 4.25 -0.02
C VAL A 139 17.62 4.29 -1.33
N PHE A 140 16.38 4.74 -1.30
CA PHE A 140 15.46 4.80 -2.44
C PHE A 140 15.04 6.24 -2.83
N ASP A 141 15.01 7.19 -1.89
CA ASP A 141 14.83 8.63 -2.13
C ASP A 141 16.01 9.42 -1.54
N PRO A 142 17.13 9.57 -2.25
CA PRO A 142 18.37 10.13 -1.72
C PRO A 142 18.27 11.54 -1.15
N THR A 143 17.25 12.28 -1.54
CA THR A 143 17.02 13.67 -1.10
C THR A 143 15.89 13.82 -0.09
N ASN A 144 15.06 12.77 0.12
CA ASN A 144 13.81 12.81 0.87
C ASN A 144 12.88 13.94 0.38
N GLU A 145 12.88 14.19 -0.94
CA GLU A 145 12.04 15.23 -1.55
C GLU A 145 10.83 14.66 -2.28
N TYR A 146 10.76 13.34 -2.50
CA TYR A 146 9.70 12.71 -3.31
C TYR A 146 8.76 11.84 -2.49
N SER A 147 9.17 11.48 -1.28
CA SER A 147 8.41 10.59 -0.43
C SER A 147 8.44 11.01 1.03
N VAL A 148 7.39 10.65 1.78
CA VAL A 148 7.29 10.86 3.21
C VAL A 148 6.97 9.50 3.85
N PRO A 149 7.85 8.96 4.71
CA PRO A 149 7.63 7.66 5.34
C PRO A 149 6.37 7.67 6.22
N TYR A 150 5.58 6.61 6.09
CA TYR A 150 4.32 6.43 6.79
C TYR A 150 4.42 5.34 7.87
N LEU A 151 4.79 4.14 7.47
CA LEU A 151 5.02 2.99 8.34
C LEU A 151 6.26 2.23 7.88
N TRP A 152 6.78 1.39 8.75
CA TRP A 152 7.91 0.52 8.45
C TRP A 152 7.82 -0.79 9.24
N GLY A 153 8.55 -1.79 8.81
CA GLY A 153 8.61 -3.06 9.51
C GLY A 153 9.69 -3.98 8.93
N THR A 154 9.65 -5.21 9.39
CA THR A 154 10.56 -6.27 8.93
C THR A 154 9.78 -7.48 8.44
N VAL A 155 10.46 -8.36 7.71
CA VAL A 155 9.98 -9.70 7.41
C VAL A 155 10.76 -10.68 8.27
N GLY A 156 10.08 -11.63 8.91
CA GLY A 156 10.72 -12.62 9.76
C GLY A 156 10.02 -13.97 9.71
N ILE A 157 10.35 -14.80 10.68
CA ILE A 157 9.74 -16.11 10.88
C ILE A 157 8.85 -16.05 12.13
N LEU A 158 7.55 -16.22 11.95
CA LEU A 158 6.61 -16.54 13.02
C LEU A 158 6.59 -18.07 13.20
N TYR A 159 6.67 -18.55 14.44
CA TYR A 159 6.73 -19.97 14.71
C TYR A 159 5.99 -20.37 15.97
N ASN A 160 5.42 -21.58 15.98
CA ASN A 160 4.74 -22.12 17.16
C ASN A 160 5.76 -22.78 18.11
N THR A 161 5.93 -22.19 19.28
CA THR A 161 6.91 -22.62 20.30
C THR A 161 6.59 -23.96 20.94
N LYS A 162 5.34 -24.42 20.88
CA LYS A 162 4.93 -25.77 21.32
C LYS A 162 5.36 -26.87 20.35
N ILE A 163 5.47 -26.56 19.07
CA ILE A 163 5.79 -27.51 18.02
C ILE A 163 7.26 -27.44 17.63
N VAL A 164 7.77 -26.22 17.41
CA VAL A 164 9.16 -25.97 17.01
C VAL A 164 10.03 -25.85 18.26
N LYS A 165 10.77 -26.92 18.57
CA LYS A 165 11.64 -26.97 19.77
C LYS A 165 13.09 -26.60 19.49
N GLU A 166 13.47 -26.54 18.22
CA GLU A 166 14.77 -26.04 17.80
C GLU A 166 14.85 -24.53 17.94
N LYS A 167 16.05 -24.01 18.13
CA LYS A 167 16.26 -22.56 18.10
C LYS A 167 15.99 -22.04 16.68
N VAL A 168 15.02 -21.12 16.57
CA VAL A 168 14.68 -20.45 15.32
C VAL A 168 15.52 -19.17 15.23
N ASP A 169 16.71 -19.24 14.62
CA ASP A 169 17.62 -18.10 14.45
C ASP A 169 18.24 -17.99 13.03
N SER A 170 17.75 -18.79 12.09
CA SER A 170 18.25 -18.86 10.73
C SER A 170 17.15 -19.20 9.75
N TRP A 171 17.18 -18.59 8.58
CA TRP A 171 16.29 -18.94 7.45
C TRP A 171 16.36 -20.42 7.06
N SER A 172 17.45 -21.11 7.40
CA SER A 172 17.66 -22.53 7.07
C SER A 172 16.58 -23.46 7.63
N ILE A 173 15.90 -23.09 8.71
CA ILE A 173 14.83 -23.89 9.32
C ILE A 173 13.69 -24.18 8.34
N LEU A 174 13.44 -23.24 7.40
CA LEU A 174 12.40 -23.36 6.38
C LEU A 174 12.70 -24.45 5.31
N TRP A 175 13.84 -25.12 5.38
CA TRP A 175 14.19 -26.31 4.56
C TRP A 175 14.26 -27.60 5.41
N ASN A 176 13.85 -27.52 6.69
CA ASN A 176 13.86 -28.69 7.56
C ASN A 176 12.62 -29.57 7.29
N LYS A 177 12.83 -30.76 6.76
CA LYS A 177 11.77 -31.74 6.43
C LYS A 177 10.95 -32.21 7.61
N LYS A 178 11.38 -31.93 8.85
CA LYS A 178 10.60 -32.18 10.05
C LYS A 178 9.27 -31.40 10.03
N TYR A 179 9.24 -30.27 9.35
CA TYR A 179 8.09 -29.37 9.21
C TYR A 179 7.41 -29.49 7.83
N ASP A 180 7.44 -30.69 7.24
CA ASP A 180 6.77 -31.00 5.97
C ASP A 180 5.27 -30.67 6.04
N ASN A 181 4.77 -29.90 5.07
CA ASN A 181 3.41 -29.35 5.02
C ASN A 181 3.02 -28.53 6.28
N GLN A 182 3.96 -27.85 6.90
CA GLN A 182 3.74 -26.97 8.06
C GLN A 182 4.47 -25.62 7.90
N ILE A 183 4.87 -25.27 6.70
CA ILE A 183 5.61 -24.05 6.37
C ILE A 183 4.76 -23.20 5.44
N ILE A 184 4.52 -21.95 5.83
CA ILE A 184 3.92 -20.93 4.99
C ILE A 184 5.03 -19.99 4.49
N MET A 185 5.07 -19.78 3.17
CA MET A 185 5.96 -18.83 2.53
C MET A 185 5.19 -17.60 2.07
N GLN A 186 5.91 -16.48 1.94
CA GLN A 186 5.31 -15.25 1.40
C GLN A 186 4.92 -15.41 -0.09
N ASN A 187 3.70 -14.98 -0.40
CA ASN A 187 3.20 -14.89 -1.78
C ASN A 187 3.60 -13.56 -2.46
N SER A 188 4.63 -12.91 -1.94
CA SER A 188 5.32 -11.79 -2.53
C SER A 188 6.60 -12.29 -3.23
N MET A 189 6.79 -11.90 -4.47
CA MET A 189 7.94 -12.35 -5.26
C MET A 189 9.27 -11.94 -4.61
N ARG A 190 9.40 -10.68 -4.21
CA ARG A 190 10.65 -10.17 -3.62
C ARG A 190 10.92 -10.81 -2.27
N ASP A 191 9.90 -10.97 -1.41
CA ASP A 191 10.07 -11.55 -0.08
C ASP A 191 10.33 -13.06 -0.13
N ALA A 192 9.67 -13.79 -1.03
CA ALA A 192 9.98 -15.20 -1.23
C ALA A 192 11.45 -15.43 -1.64
N PHE A 193 11.98 -14.62 -2.58
CA PHE A 193 13.37 -14.71 -3.02
C PHE A 193 14.37 -14.17 -1.99
N MET A 194 13.98 -13.19 -1.17
CA MET A 194 14.79 -12.65 -0.07
C MET A 194 15.27 -13.77 0.85
N VAL A 195 14.41 -14.69 1.21
CA VAL A 195 14.69 -15.79 2.16
C VAL A 195 15.94 -16.61 1.76
N PRO A 196 16.03 -17.27 0.57
CA PRO A 196 17.22 -17.97 0.18
C PRO A 196 18.41 -17.05 -0.12
N LEU A 197 18.21 -15.82 -0.58
CA LEU A 197 19.30 -14.86 -0.79
C LEU A 197 19.98 -14.56 0.55
N LYS A 198 19.24 -14.17 1.57
CA LYS A 198 19.79 -13.87 2.90
C LYS A 198 20.41 -15.11 3.52
N TRP A 199 19.75 -16.26 3.44
CA TRP A 199 20.35 -17.52 3.92
C TRP A 199 21.72 -17.82 3.31
N LYS A 200 21.96 -17.43 2.05
CA LYS A 200 23.24 -17.61 1.37
C LYS A 200 24.22 -16.44 1.54
N GLY A 201 23.87 -15.43 2.37
CA GLY A 201 24.69 -14.25 2.59
C GLY A 201 24.79 -13.33 1.36
N LEU A 202 23.77 -13.39 0.50
CA LEU A 202 23.65 -12.55 -0.69
C LEU A 202 22.75 -11.33 -0.40
N SER A 203 22.97 -10.26 -1.17
CA SER A 203 22.07 -9.09 -1.10
C SER A 203 20.69 -9.41 -1.66
N LEU A 204 19.63 -8.96 -0.98
CA LEU A 204 18.26 -9.04 -1.50
C LEU A 204 18.04 -8.11 -2.71
N ASN A 205 19.01 -7.22 -2.98
CA ASN A 205 19.00 -6.31 -4.14
C ASN A 205 19.92 -6.81 -5.28
N THR A 206 20.30 -8.08 -5.25
CA THR A 206 21.15 -8.62 -6.34
C THR A 206 20.44 -8.55 -7.69
N THR A 207 21.20 -8.13 -8.71
CA THR A 207 20.81 -8.18 -10.13
C THR A 207 21.51 -9.30 -10.88
N ASN A 208 22.30 -10.14 -10.18
CA ASN A 208 23.07 -11.23 -10.77
C ASN A 208 22.16 -12.43 -11.11
N PRO A 209 21.98 -12.76 -12.41
CA PRO A 209 21.08 -13.84 -12.81
C PRO A 209 21.47 -15.22 -12.23
N LYS A 210 22.74 -15.44 -11.91
CA LYS A 210 23.20 -16.73 -11.32
C LYS A 210 22.73 -16.86 -9.88
N GLU A 211 22.77 -15.78 -9.10
CA GLU A 211 22.31 -15.74 -7.71
C GLU A 211 20.79 -15.91 -7.64
N LEU A 212 20.06 -15.23 -8.54
CA LEU A 212 18.60 -15.36 -8.65
C LEU A 212 18.18 -16.78 -9.03
N LEU A 213 18.87 -17.40 -10.01
CA LEU A 213 18.62 -18.79 -10.40
C LEU A 213 18.96 -19.78 -9.27
N GLN A 214 20.05 -19.54 -8.52
CA GLN A 214 20.40 -20.34 -7.35
C GLN A 214 19.29 -20.24 -6.28
N SER A 215 18.76 -19.05 -6.05
CA SER A 215 17.66 -18.83 -5.10
C SER A 215 16.38 -19.52 -5.54
N GLN A 216 16.00 -19.44 -6.82
CA GLN A 216 14.87 -20.20 -7.37
C GLN A 216 15.04 -21.70 -7.17
N ASN A 217 16.23 -22.25 -7.44
CA ASN A 217 16.49 -23.68 -7.24
C ASN A 217 16.34 -24.13 -5.77
N LEU A 218 16.65 -23.24 -4.81
CA LEU A 218 16.42 -23.50 -3.40
C LEU A 218 14.93 -23.48 -3.08
N LEU A 219 14.18 -22.51 -3.60
CA LEU A 219 12.73 -22.42 -3.43
C LEU A 219 12.00 -23.61 -4.06
N LEU A 220 12.41 -24.06 -5.25
CA LEU A 220 11.85 -25.27 -5.89
C LEU A 220 12.04 -26.53 -5.03
N LYS A 221 13.20 -26.67 -4.37
CA LYS A 221 13.44 -27.76 -3.42
C LYS A 221 12.62 -27.63 -2.15
N GLN A 222 12.44 -26.42 -1.67
CA GLN A 222 11.61 -26.13 -0.49
C GLN A 222 10.12 -26.37 -0.77
N LYS A 223 9.67 -26.04 -1.97
CA LYS A 223 8.24 -26.11 -2.35
C LYS A 223 7.60 -27.48 -2.08
N THR A 224 8.40 -28.55 -2.08
CA THR A 224 7.92 -29.90 -1.79
C THR A 224 7.50 -30.14 -0.34
N ILE A 225 7.85 -29.20 0.56
CA ILE A 225 7.54 -29.25 2.00
C ILE A 225 6.78 -28.01 2.47
N VAL A 226 6.47 -27.07 1.56
CA VAL A 226 5.68 -25.85 1.85
C VAL A 226 4.20 -26.18 1.74
N GLU A 227 3.42 -25.85 2.76
CA GLU A 227 1.96 -25.97 2.75
C GLU A 227 1.34 -24.99 1.77
N ALA A 228 1.67 -23.70 1.91
CA ALA A 228 1.07 -22.64 1.10
C ALA A 228 2.02 -21.44 0.90
N TYR A 229 1.69 -20.64 -0.11
CA TYR A 229 2.21 -19.29 -0.31
C TYR A 229 1.06 -18.32 -0.04
N LEU A 230 1.13 -17.59 1.09
CA LEU A 230 0.09 -16.68 1.57
C LEU A 230 0.69 -15.30 1.87
N VAL A 231 -0.16 -14.30 2.05
CA VAL A 231 0.19 -12.98 2.59
C VAL A 231 -0.59 -12.81 3.90
N ASP A 232 -1.71 -12.11 3.88
CA ASP A 232 -2.48 -11.78 5.08
C ASP A 232 -3.09 -13.03 5.74
N GLU A 233 -3.49 -14.03 4.95
CA GLU A 233 -4.04 -15.30 5.46
C GLU A 233 -3.03 -16.14 6.25
N ALA A 234 -1.74 -15.81 6.16
CA ALA A 234 -0.69 -16.48 6.93
C ALA A 234 -0.89 -16.28 8.43
N ARG A 235 -1.36 -15.09 8.86
CA ARG A 235 -1.70 -14.79 10.24
C ARG A 235 -2.74 -15.77 10.78
N ASP A 236 -3.88 -15.85 10.12
CA ASP A 236 -5.00 -16.69 10.57
C ASP A 236 -4.63 -18.17 10.63
N ALA A 237 -3.84 -18.65 9.65
CA ALA A 237 -3.33 -20.02 9.62
C ALA A 237 -2.38 -20.32 10.78
N MET A 238 -1.53 -19.37 11.18
CA MET A 238 -0.65 -19.55 12.34
C MET A 238 -1.42 -19.50 13.67
N VAL A 239 -2.39 -18.60 13.81
CA VAL A 239 -3.27 -18.51 14.99
C VAL A 239 -4.07 -19.79 15.17
N SER A 240 -4.57 -20.36 14.08
CA SER A 240 -5.34 -21.63 14.07
C SER A 240 -4.47 -22.88 14.18
N GLU A 241 -3.15 -22.77 14.25
CA GLU A 241 -2.18 -23.88 14.32
C GLU A 241 -2.20 -24.79 13.05
N ASP A 242 -2.68 -24.26 11.90
CA ASP A 242 -2.66 -24.99 10.63
C ASP A 242 -1.24 -25.12 10.07
N ALA A 243 -0.30 -24.24 10.51
CA ALA A 243 1.11 -24.29 10.20
C ALA A 243 1.95 -24.07 11.48
N SER A 244 3.22 -24.45 11.39
CA SER A 244 4.17 -24.31 12.51
C SER A 244 5.22 -23.22 12.30
N LEU A 245 5.43 -22.80 11.04
CA LEU A 245 6.40 -21.81 10.62
C LEU A 245 5.80 -20.96 9.50
N ALA A 246 5.91 -19.65 9.60
CA ALA A 246 5.50 -18.75 8.53
C ALA A 246 6.54 -17.66 8.29
N VAL A 247 6.80 -17.34 7.03
CA VAL A 247 7.45 -16.09 6.64
C VAL A 247 6.38 -15.02 6.58
N ILE A 248 6.50 -14.00 7.43
CA ILE A 248 5.40 -13.04 7.67
C ILE A 248 5.97 -11.65 7.97
N TYR A 249 5.16 -10.62 7.76
CA TYR A 249 5.47 -9.25 8.16
C TYR A 249 5.33 -9.07 9.67
N SER A 250 6.14 -8.19 10.23
CA SER A 250 6.23 -8.01 11.69
C SER A 250 4.91 -7.59 12.35
N GLY A 251 4.12 -6.71 11.73
CA GLY A 251 2.82 -6.30 12.30
C GLY A 251 1.81 -7.44 12.34
N ASP A 252 1.72 -8.25 11.27
CA ASP A 252 0.86 -9.44 11.29
C ASP A 252 1.32 -10.46 12.34
N ALA A 253 2.64 -10.57 12.55
CA ALA A 253 3.18 -11.41 13.60
C ALA A 253 2.79 -10.90 15.00
N THR A 254 2.83 -9.58 15.22
CA THR A 254 2.40 -8.96 16.48
C THR A 254 0.94 -9.32 16.79
N VAL A 255 0.04 -9.10 15.82
CA VAL A 255 -1.38 -9.44 15.98
C VAL A 255 -1.58 -10.94 16.22
N ALA A 256 -0.86 -11.80 15.49
CA ALA A 256 -0.95 -13.25 15.69
C ALA A 256 -0.50 -13.68 17.10
N MET A 257 0.55 -13.07 17.64
CA MET A 257 1.07 -13.35 18.98
C MET A 257 0.12 -12.86 20.08
N GLU A 258 -0.64 -11.79 19.86
CA GLU A 258 -1.71 -11.36 20.78
C GLU A 258 -2.87 -12.37 20.82
N GLU A 259 -3.18 -13.02 19.69
CA GLU A 259 -4.27 -14.00 19.58
C GLU A 259 -3.86 -15.42 20.04
N ASN A 260 -2.56 -15.76 19.93
CA ASN A 260 -2.03 -17.08 20.30
C ASN A 260 -0.66 -16.94 20.99
N GLU A 261 -0.65 -17.08 22.33
CA GLU A 261 0.55 -16.96 23.20
C GLU A 261 1.65 -18.00 22.93
N ASP A 262 1.36 -19.02 22.13
CA ASP A 262 2.33 -20.05 21.75
C ASP A 262 3.17 -19.65 20.53
N LEU A 263 2.83 -18.54 19.91
CA LEU A 263 3.58 -18.00 18.76
C LEU A 263 4.72 -17.10 19.26
N ASP A 264 5.80 -17.08 18.48
CA ASP A 264 6.94 -16.20 18.69
C ASP A 264 7.54 -15.81 17.34
N TYR A 265 8.14 -14.63 17.27
CA TYR A 265 8.66 -14.07 16.03
C TYR A 265 10.16 -13.81 16.10
N VAL A 266 10.87 -13.98 14.98
CA VAL A 266 12.28 -13.67 14.91
C VAL A 266 12.69 -13.17 13.52
N VAL A 267 13.52 -12.15 13.50
CA VAL A 267 14.32 -11.80 12.31
C VAL A 267 15.60 -12.64 12.37
N PRO A 268 15.84 -13.55 11.39
CA PRO A 268 17.01 -14.43 11.41
C PRO A 268 18.34 -13.68 11.40
N LYS A 269 19.37 -14.33 11.93
CA LYS A 269 20.73 -13.76 12.08
C LYS A 269 21.42 -13.35 10.78
N GLU A 270 20.96 -13.89 9.65
CA GLU A 270 21.45 -13.50 8.33
C GLU A 270 20.91 -12.13 7.87
N GLY A 271 19.95 -11.56 8.64
CA GLY A 271 19.22 -10.36 8.29
C GLY A 271 18.04 -10.64 7.38
N SER A 272 17.31 -9.62 7.06
CA SER A 272 16.05 -9.65 6.32
C SER A 272 15.84 -8.38 5.49
N ASN A 273 14.65 -8.20 4.97
CA ASN A 273 14.15 -6.92 4.50
C ASN A 273 13.71 -6.06 5.70
N VAL A 274 14.13 -4.81 5.71
CA VAL A 274 13.46 -3.72 6.44
C VAL A 274 12.81 -2.84 5.38
N TRP A 275 11.49 -2.75 5.41
CA TRP A 275 10.71 -2.05 4.40
C TRP A 275 10.12 -0.75 4.94
N PHE A 276 9.88 0.18 4.02
CA PHE A 276 9.23 1.45 4.29
C PHE A 276 8.10 1.67 3.29
N ASP A 277 6.89 1.86 3.80
CA ASP A 277 5.81 2.39 3.00
C ASP A 277 5.75 3.90 3.16
N CYS A 278 5.65 4.59 2.04
CA CYS A 278 5.75 6.04 1.99
C CYS A 278 4.60 6.63 1.18
N PHE A 279 4.14 7.79 1.59
CA PHE A 279 3.30 8.63 0.75
C PHE A 279 4.15 9.35 -0.30
N LEU A 280 3.68 9.36 -1.54
CA LEU A 280 4.22 10.16 -2.63
C LEU A 280 3.10 10.89 -3.36
N ILE A 281 3.46 11.94 -4.10
CA ILE A 281 2.56 12.68 -4.98
C ILE A 281 2.89 12.28 -6.41
N PRO A 282 1.97 11.58 -7.14
CA PRO A 282 2.22 11.17 -8.51
C PRO A 282 2.24 12.37 -9.45
N LYS A 283 2.90 12.20 -10.61
CA LYS A 283 3.03 13.24 -11.63
C LYS A 283 1.68 13.78 -12.12
N THR A 284 0.67 12.94 -12.14
CA THR A 284 -0.68 13.26 -12.63
C THR A 284 -1.58 13.90 -11.58
N ALA A 285 -1.09 14.14 -10.36
CA ALA A 285 -1.85 14.76 -9.29
C ALA A 285 -2.36 16.15 -9.70
N GLU A 286 -3.65 16.38 -9.55
CA GLU A 286 -4.34 17.63 -9.89
C GLU A 286 -4.45 18.56 -8.68
N HIS A 287 -4.44 17.98 -7.45
CA HIS A 287 -4.66 18.71 -6.19
C HIS A 287 -3.42 18.64 -5.27
N LYS A 288 -2.27 19.09 -5.78
CA LYS A 288 -0.99 18.98 -5.06
C LYS A 288 -1.01 19.60 -3.66
N GLU A 289 -1.62 20.77 -3.49
CA GLU A 289 -1.70 21.44 -2.19
C GLU A 289 -2.54 20.64 -1.18
N ALA A 290 -3.65 20.03 -1.64
CA ALA A 290 -4.46 19.14 -0.82
C ALA A 290 -3.72 17.84 -0.48
N ALA A 291 -2.92 17.30 -1.42
CA ALA A 291 -2.07 16.14 -1.21
C ALA A 291 -0.99 16.42 -0.16
N GLU A 292 -0.27 17.53 -0.26
CA GLU A 292 0.75 17.94 0.72
C GLU A 292 0.12 18.13 2.11
N LYS A 293 -1.08 18.72 2.17
CA LYS A 293 -1.82 18.89 3.43
C LYS A 293 -2.27 17.56 4.02
N PHE A 294 -2.71 16.62 3.19
CA PHE A 294 -3.05 15.27 3.64
C PHE A 294 -1.84 14.54 4.21
N ILE A 295 -0.71 14.55 3.49
CA ILE A 295 0.54 13.91 3.92
C ILE A 295 1.04 14.51 5.24
N ASP A 296 1.03 15.84 5.36
CA ASP A 296 1.44 16.51 6.61
C ASP A 296 0.50 16.12 7.78
N TYR A 297 -0.81 16.11 7.53
CA TYR A 297 -1.80 15.71 8.52
C TYR A 297 -1.60 14.29 9.05
N MET A 298 -1.19 13.33 8.18
CA MET A 298 -0.89 11.96 8.60
C MET A 298 0.31 11.89 9.57
N ASN A 299 1.18 12.90 9.59
CA ASN A 299 2.31 13.00 10.51
C ASN A 299 2.00 13.77 11.81
N ARG A 300 0.78 14.28 11.99
CA ARG A 300 0.34 14.86 13.26
C ARG A 300 0.28 13.76 14.32
N GLN A 301 0.85 14.00 15.50
CA GLN A 301 1.04 12.95 16.52
C GLN A 301 -0.23 12.17 16.84
N ASP A 302 -1.36 12.85 17.09
CA ASP A 302 -2.61 12.19 17.44
C ASP A 302 -3.23 11.38 16.30
N ILE A 303 -2.92 11.72 15.05
CA ILE A 303 -3.36 11.03 13.84
C ILE A 303 -2.44 9.82 13.57
N ALA A 304 -1.13 10.04 13.62
CA ALA A 304 -0.15 8.98 13.48
C ALA A 304 -0.30 7.90 14.58
N GLN A 305 -0.65 8.30 15.82
CA GLN A 305 -0.96 7.37 16.90
C GLN A 305 -2.15 6.48 16.57
N LYS A 306 -3.27 7.05 16.05
CA LYS A 306 -4.45 6.25 15.67
C LYS A 306 -4.13 5.23 14.59
N ASN A 307 -3.33 5.62 13.60
CA ASN A 307 -2.90 4.69 12.56
C ASN A 307 -1.97 3.61 13.12
N PHE A 308 -1.05 3.95 14.02
CA PHE A 308 -0.19 3.01 14.70
C PHE A 308 -1.01 1.99 15.51
N ASP A 309 -1.96 2.47 16.33
CA ASP A 309 -2.82 1.62 17.16
C ASP A 309 -3.75 0.71 16.34
N TYR A 310 -4.04 1.09 15.09
CA TYR A 310 -4.89 0.32 14.18
C TYR A 310 -4.13 -0.74 13.39
N ILE A 311 -2.87 -0.43 12.99
CA ILE A 311 -2.13 -1.22 11.98
C ILE A 311 -1.06 -2.10 12.63
N TYR A 312 -0.54 -1.74 13.81
CA TYR A 312 0.50 -2.48 14.56
C TYR A 312 1.87 -2.59 13.87
N TYR A 313 2.17 -1.76 12.87
CA TYR A 313 3.52 -1.66 12.28
C TYR A 313 4.34 -0.54 12.92
N GLY A 314 5.65 -0.62 12.79
CA GLY A 314 6.57 0.40 13.30
C GLY A 314 6.26 1.79 12.72
N THR A 315 6.24 2.79 13.58
CA THR A 315 6.03 4.19 13.18
C THR A 315 7.36 4.93 13.02
N PRO A 316 7.55 5.70 11.93
CA PRO A 316 8.68 6.60 11.81
C PRO A 316 8.48 7.90 12.61
N ASN A 317 7.29 8.12 13.19
CA ASN A 317 6.92 9.33 13.91
C ASN A 317 7.48 9.31 15.33
N LYS A 318 8.52 10.13 15.57
CA LYS A 318 9.17 10.22 16.87
C LYS A 318 8.23 10.69 17.99
N ALA A 319 7.29 11.59 17.70
CA ALA A 319 6.36 12.08 18.71
C ALA A 319 5.40 10.97 19.18
N VAL A 320 5.03 10.05 18.29
CA VAL A 320 4.29 8.83 18.65
C VAL A 320 5.19 7.92 19.47
N TYR A 321 6.37 7.54 18.97
CA TYR A 321 7.31 6.66 19.67
C TYR A 321 7.61 7.13 21.09
N ASP A 322 7.89 8.44 21.26
CA ASP A 322 8.20 9.00 22.59
C ASP A 322 7.02 8.87 23.58
N ALA A 323 5.78 8.85 23.07
CA ALA A 323 4.55 8.74 23.86
C ALA A 323 4.12 7.30 24.20
N LEU A 324 4.69 6.28 23.50
CA LEU A 324 4.39 4.88 23.79
C LEU A 324 4.85 4.49 25.21
N ASP A 325 4.19 3.49 25.79
CA ASP A 325 4.65 2.86 27.03
C ASP A 325 5.94 2.04 26.79
N GLU A 326 6.61 1.66 27.86
CA GLU A 326 7.88 0.94 27.76
C GLU A 326 7.70 -0.48 27.22
N GLU A 327 6.56 -1.14 27.48
CA GLU A 327 6.26 -2.49 26.97
C GLU A 327 6.19 -2.46 25.44
N THR A 328 5.46 -1.52 24.87
CA THR A 328 5.37 -1.34 23.41
C THR A 328 6.72 -0.96 22.78
N LYS A 329 7.53 -0.11 23.45
CA LYS A 329 8.87 0.26 22.97
C LYS A 329 9.86 -0.90 22.97
N GLU A 330 9.71 -1.82 23.92
CA GLU A 330 10.55 -3.01 24.07
C GLU A 330 10.05 -4.18 23.20
N ASP A 331 8.91 -4.05 22.55
CA ASP A 331 8.42 -5.07 21.61
C ASP A 331 9.34 -5.17 20.39
N TYR A 332 10.12 -6.23 20.34
CA TYR A 332 11.10 -6.49 19.30
C TYR A 332 10.49 -6.81 17.93
N THR A 333 9.21 -7.12 17.85
CA THR A 333 8.49 -7.32 16.57
C THR A 333 8.22 -5.99 15.90
N ILE A 334 7.85 -4.98 16.68
CA ILE A 334 7.54 -3.62 16.20
C ILE A 334 8.84 -2.80 16.09
N PHE A 335 9.70 -2.88 17.13
CA PHE A 335 10.94 -2.10 17.26
C PHE A 335 12.15 -3.02 17.49
N PRO A 336 12.60 -3.79 16.48
CA PRO A 336 13.74 -4.68 16.63
C PRO A 336 15.02 -3.92 17.00
N GLU A 337 15.90 -4.61 17.73
CA GLU A 337 17.19 -4.06 18.13
C GLU A 337 18.01 -3.55 16.93
N GLU A 338 18.78 -2.50 17.12
CA GLU A 338 19.64 -1.92 16.09
C GLU A 338 20.62 -2.94 15.49
N ALA A 339 21.12 -3.88 16.30
CA ALA A 339 21.98 -4.96 15.86
C ALA A 339 21.32 -5.90 14.84
N VAL A 340 19.98 -6.03 14.89
CA VAL A 340 19.17 -6.78 13.92
C VAL A 340 18.98 -5.94 12.67
N LEU A 341 18.55 -4.68 12.82
CA LEU A 341 18.31 -3.75 11.70
C LEU A 341 19.57 -3.54 10.84
N ASN A 342 20.75 -3.49 11.46
CA ASN A 342 22.03 -3.34 10.76
C ASN A 342 22.38 -4.52 9.81
N LYS A 343 21.66 -5.64 9.89
CA LYS A 343 21.82 -6.79 8.98
C LYS A 343 20.73 -6.83 7.91
N CYS A 344 19.69 -6.02 8.08
CA CYS A 344 18.60 -5.91 7.14
C CYS A 344 18.96 -4.96 5.99
N GLU A 345 18.29 -5.12 4.88
CA GLU A 345 18.46 -4.25 3.71
C GLU A 345 17.09 -3.70 3.30
N VAL A 346 17.06 -2.44 2.87
CA VAL A 346 15.90 -1.83 2.22
C VAL A 346 15.86 -2.28 0.77
N TYR A 347 14.68 -2.57 0.22
CA TYR A 347 14.53 -2.90 -1.19
C TYR A 347 14.85 -1.69 -2.09
N LYS A 348 15.45 -2.01 -3.25
CA LYS A 348 15.68 -1.07 -4.34
C LYS A 348 14.94 -1.50 -5.59
N TYR A 349 14.65 -0.55 -6.44
CA TYR A 349 14.24 -0.83 -7.80
C TYR A 349 15.40 -1.42 -8.60
N LEU A 350 15.24 -2.62 -9.10
CA LEU A 350 16.30 -3.36 -9.77
C LEU A 350 16.37 -3.14 -11.29
N GLY A 351 15.48 -2.31 -11.82
CA GLY A 351 15.33 -2.02 -13.23
C GLY A 351 14.53 -3.09 -13.99
N GLU A 352 13.84 -2.66 -15.04
CA GLU A 352 12.92 -3.49 -15.82
C GLU A 352 13.48 -4.86 -16.26
N LYS A 353 14.79 -4.92 -16.62
CA LYS A 353 15.41 -6.17 -17.09
C LYS A 353 15.44 -7.20 -15.96
N THR A 354 15.80 -6.77 -14.76
CA THR A 354 15.88 -7.64 -13.58
C THR A 354 14.46 -8.00 -13.12
N ASP A 355 13.52 -7.05 -13.11
CA ASP A 355 12.13 -7.32 -12.75
C ASP A 355 11.50 -8.34 -13.69
N ARG A 356 11.71 -8.22 -15.01
CA ARG A 356 11.23 -9.24 -15.98
C ARG A 356 11.88 -10.61 -15.72
N TYR A 357 13.12 -10.65 -15.28
CA TYR A 357 13.80 -11.90 -14.95
C TYR A 357 13.22 -12.52 -13.69
N TYR A 358 13.04 -11.74 -12.61
CA TYR A 358 12.39 -12.15 -11.37
C TYR A 358 10.98 -12.69 -11.65
N ASN A 359 10.17 -11.93 -12.39
CA ASN A 359 8.80 -12.33 -12.75
C ASN A 359 8.76 -13.67 -13.48
N ARG A 360 9.72 -13.93 -14.39
CA ARG A 360 9.81 -15.22 -15.06
C ARG A 360 10.12 -16.34 -14.07
N LEU A 361 11.14 -16.17 -13.23
CA LEU A 361 11.54 -17.17 -12.24
C LEU A 361 10.40 -17.45 -11.24
N TRP A 362 9.68 -16.40 -10.84
CA TRP A 362 8.52 -16.50 -9.95
C TRP A 362 7.37 -17.29 -10.58
N LYS A 363 7.01 -16.97 -11.83
CA LYS A 363 6.00 -17.73 -12.58
C LYS A 363 6.37 -19.20 -12.74
N GLU A 364 7.63 -19.49 -13.06
CA GLU A 364 8.14 -20.86 -13.11
C GLU A 364 8.01 -21.57 -11.76
N LEU A 365 8.38 -20.92 -10.66
CA LEU A 365 8.21 -21.45 -9.29
C LEU A 365 6.75 -21.75 -8.97
N LYS A 366 5.84 -20.83 -9.30
CA LYS A 366 4.40 -20.99 -8.98
C LYS A 366 3.71 -22.06 -9.84
N SER A 367 4.20 -22.31 -11.04
CA SER A 367 3.64 -23.31 -11.97
C SER A 367 4.14 -24.74 -11.74
N TYR A 368 5.17 -24.92 -10.95
CA TYR A 368 5.78 -26.24 -10.62
C TYR A 368 4.97 -26.91 -9.50
#